data_50d8bd5f50d8f65bb57f94a88b25f9b9
#
_entry.id   50d8bd5f50d8f65bb57f94a88b25f9b9
#
_cell.length_a   1.000
_cell.length_b   1.000
_cell.length_c   1.000
_cell.angle_alpha   90.00
_cell.angle_beta   90.00
_cell.angle_gamma   90.00
#
_symmetry.space_group_name_H-M   'P 1'
#
loop_
_entity.id
_entity.type
_entity.pdbx_description
1 polymer ?
#
loop_
_entity_poly.entity_id
_entity_poly.type
_entity_poly.pdbx_seq_one_letter_code
_entity_poly.pdbx_strand_id
1 'polypeptide(L)'
;MKSSRSVTALWMCVSGSFLNLLYPRRCPLCHQVMKEQKRLICPECEKDLHPITGPRCYHCGKPVKEGEEYCADCRSHPGAFTAGKGIFLYDDRMKASMMKYKYSGCREYGRFFGRAMCVYGADSIRKWKPDLVVPVPMTQAKLRQRGFNQAGDLAKTVAVAMKLPLDTGLVRKIRHTDAQKEQDAAGRRRNLKGAFEITRRIEGKRILVIDDVYTTGSTMDEIAGCLKKSGAGAVFFLTLCSGIH
;
A
#
# COMPACT_ATOMS: atom_id res chain seq x y z
N MET A 1 11.49 -8.26 -28.79
CA MET A 1 12.50 -8.78 -27.85
C MET A 1 12.48 -7.90 -26.61
N LYS A 2 11.79 -8.32 -25.52
CA LYS A 2 11.75 -7.58 -24.25
C LYS A 2 12.98 -8.00 -23.44
N SER A 3 13.93 -7.08 -23.23
CA SER A 3 15.11 -7.23 -22.40
C SER A 3 14.68 -7.67 -20.98
N SER A 4 15.02 -8.88 -20.59
CA SER A 4 14.96 -9.34 -19.21
C SER A 4 16.05 -8.61 -18.43
N ARG A 5 15.73 -7.41 -17.92
CA ARG A 5 16.57 -6.80 -16.90
C ARG A 5 16.54 -7.72 -15.69
N SER A 6 17.71 -8.23 -15.33
CA SER A 6 17.90 -9.14 -14.22
C SER A 6 17.18 -8.64 -12.97
N VAL A 7 16.14 -9.33 -12.57
CA VAL A 7 15.29 -8.99 -11.41
C VAL A 7 16.10 -9.01 -10.11
N THR A 8 17.21 -9.74 -10.09
CA THR A 8 18.12 -9.88 -8.94
C THR A 8 18.72 -8.57 -8.43
N ALA A 9 19.06 -7.63 -9.32
CA ALA A 9 19.62 -6.34 -8.91
C ALA A 9 18.59 -5.41 -8.21
N LEU A 10 17.31 -5.68 -8.40
CA LEU A 10 16.22 -4.88 -7.84
C LEU A 10 16.04 -5.05 -6.32
N TRP A 11 16.51 -6.17 -5.76
CA TRP A 11 16.30 -6.54 -4.35
C TRP A 11 17.55 -6.35 -3.47
N MET A 12 18.54 -5.61 -3.94
CA MET A 12 19.75 -5.34 -3.18
C MET A 12 19.62 -4.08 -2.31
N CYS A 13 20.14 -4.14 -1.08
CA CYS A 13 20.22 -3.02 -0.15
C CYS A 13 21.69 -2.75 0.19
N VAL A 14 22.09 -1.49 0.18
CA VAL A 14 23.45 -1.08 0.61
C VAL A 14 23.41 -0.93 2.14
N SER A 15 24.01 -1.85 2.87
CA SER A 15 24.44 -1.63 4.26
C SER A 15 25.36 -2.77 4.71
N GLY A 16 26.62 -2.47 4.93
CA GLY A 16 27.49 -3.27 5.78
C GLY A 16 27.50 -2.63 7.16
N SER A 17 27.18 -3.36 8.21
CA SER A 17 27.36 -2.89 9.58
C SER A 17 27.53 -4.10 10.50
N PHE A 18 28.40 -3.95 11.49
CA PHE A 18 28.62 -4.82 12.66
C PHE A 18 27.26 -5.18 13.35
N LEU A 19 26.27 -4.30 13.29
CA LEU A 19 24.91 -4.54 13.76
C LEU A 19 24.21 -5.72 13.07
N ASN A 20 24.56 -6.06 11.82
CA ASN A 20 23.98 -7.21 11.13
C ASN A 20 24.47 -8.56 11.69
N LEU A 21 25.58 -8.57 12.43
CA LEU A 21 26.08 -9.76 13.11
C LEU A 21 25.24 -10.07 14.37
N LEU A 22 24.87 -9.03 15.12
CA LEU A 22 24.05 -9.18 16.34
C LEU A 22 22.55 -9.28 16.03
N TYR A 23 22.09 -8.55 15.01
CA TYR A 23 20.69 -8.52 14.57
C TYR A 23 20.60 -8.84 13.08
N PRO A 24 20.79 -10.12 12.69
CA PRO A 24 20.74 -10.50 11.28
C PRO A 24 19.34 -10.25 10.69
N ARG A 25 19.32 -9.70 9.49
CA ARG A 25 18.06 -9.43 8.78
C ARG A 25 17.30 -10.72 8.51
N ARG A 26 15.99 -10.64 8.63
CA ARG A 26 15.08 -11.73 8.32
C ARG A 26 14.36 -11.47 7.01
N CYS A 27 14.07 -12.55 6.27
CA CYS A 27 13.24 -12.46 5.08
C CYS A 27 11.81 -12.05 5.47
N PRO A 28 11.24 -11.00 4.88
CA PRO A 28 9.88 -10.56 5.19
C PRO A 28 8.81 -11.63 4.93
N LEU A 29 9.06 -12.59 4.05
CA LEU A 29 8.06 -13.57 3.62
C LEU A 29 8.12 -14.89 4.38
N CYS A 30 9.31 -15.49 4.57
CA CYS A 30 9.47 -16.75 5.33
C CYS A 30 9.98 -16.55 6.76
N HIS A 31 10.40 -15.33 7.14
CA HIS A 31 10.90 -14.92 8.43
C HIS A 31 12.23 -15.58 8.86
N GLN A 32 12.85 -16.37 7.99
CA GLN A 32 14.16 -16.98 8.23
C GLN A 32 15.28 -15.94 8.17
N VAL A 33 16.36 -16.18 8.91
CA VAL A 33 17.57 -15.36 8.85
C VAL A 33 18.14 -15.41 7.43
N MET A 34 18.45 -14.24 6.89
CA MET A 34 18.98 -14.15 5.53
C MET A 34 20.48 -14.42 5.49
N LYS A 35 20.89 -15.37 4.66
CA LYS A 35 22.32 -15.65 4.40
C LYS A 35 22.98 -14.44 3.73
N GLU A 36 22.32 -13.88 2.73
CA GLU A 36 22.77 -12.68 2.02
C GLU A 36 22.13 -11.42 2.60
N GLN A 37 22.81 -10.76 3.53
CA GLN A 37 22.32 -9.58 4.23
C GLN A 37 22.07 -8.36 3.34
N LYS A 38 22.60 -8.33 2.12
CA LYS A 38 22.37 -7.27 1.12
C LYS A 38 21.02 -7.41 0.39
N ARG A 39 20.39 -8.59 0.39
CA ARG A 39 19.09 -8.80 -0.28
C ARG A 39 17.94 -8.34 0.61
N LEU A 40 16.80 -8.01 0.00
CA LEU A 40 15.57 -7.65 0.70
C LEU A 40 14.70 -8.85 1.04
N ILE A 41 14.80 -9.93 0.25
CA ILE A 41 14.14 -11.23 0.46
C ILE A 41 15.13 -12.35 0.10
N CYS A 42 14.91 -13.56 0.60
CA CYS A 42 15.74 -14.71 0.25
C CYS A 42 15.44 -15.22 -1.17
N PRO A 43 16.39 -15.91 -1.82
CA PRO A 43 16.23 -16.38 -3.20
C PRO A 43 15.03 -17.31 -3.40
N GLU A 44 14.70 -18.14 -2.41
CA GLU A 44 13.56 -19.04 -2.42
C GLU A 44 12.25 -18.25 -2.47
N CYS A 45 12.12 -17.26 -1.60
CA CYS A 45 10.95 -16.39 -1.57
C CYS A 45 10.84 -15.47 -2.78
N GLU A 46 11.98 -15.12 -3.41
CA GLU A 46 11.97 -14.34 -4.65
C GLU A 46 11.41 -15.13 -5.83
N LYS A 47 11.77 -16.41 -5.94
CA LYS A 47 11.23 -17.33 -6.96
C LYS A 47 9.72 -17.54 -6.81
N ASP A 48 9.27 -17.57 -5.56
CA ASP A 48 7.87 -17.78 -5.17
C ASP A 48 7.12 -16.47 -4.86
N LEU A 49 7.57 -15.36 -5.44
CA LEU A 49 6.91 -14.08 -5.30
C LEU A 49 5.95 -13.85 -6.46
N HIS A 50 4.66 -13.90 -6.16
CA HIS A 50 3.60 -13.77 -7.16
C HIS A 50 2.85 -12.44 -7.01
N PRO A 51 3.27 -11.37 -7.72
CA PRO A 51 2.43 -10.18 -7.82
C PRO A 51 1.15 -10.54 -8.58
N ILE A 52 0.07 -9.85 -8.26
CA ILE A 52 -1.18 -10.03 -9.00
C ILE A 52 -0.91 -9.77 -10.49
N THR A 53 -1.22 -10.76 -11.33
CA THR A 53 -1.15 -10.72 -12.78
C THR A 53 -2.54 -11.02 -13.35
N GLY A 54 -2.72 -10.88 -14.67
CA GLY A 54 -4.00 -11.16 -15.34
C GLY A 54 -5.02 -10.02 -15.22
N PRO A 55 -6.31 -10.32 -15.55
CA PRO A 55 -7.39 -9.35 -15.58
C PRO A 55 -7.62 -8.69 -14.22
N ARG A 56 -7.87 -7.38 -14.26
CA ARG A 56 -8.10 -6.57 -13.06
C ARG A 56 -9.30 -5.68 -13.22
N CYS A 57 -10.02 -5.46 -12.16
CA CYS A 57 -11.06 -4.44 -12.08
C CYS A 57 -10.49 -3.09 -12.53
N TYR A 58 -11.08 -2.46 -13.54
CA TYR A 58 -10.62 -1.18 -14.07
C TYR A 58 -10.67 -0.05 -13.06
N HIS A 59 -11.53 -0.16 -12.05
CA HIS A 59 -11.67 0.84 -11.01
C HIS A 59 -10.70 0.59 -9.83
N CYS A 60 -10.80 -0.54 -9.12
CA CYS A 60 -10.01 -0.75 -7.89
C CYS A 60 -8.75 -1.60 -8.07
N GLY A 61 -8.54 -2.22 -9.23
CA GLY A 61 -7.38 -3.07 -9.50
C GLY A 61 -7.38 -4.45 -8.80
N LYS A 62 -8.48 -4.87 -8.16
CA LYS A 62 -8.65 -6.25 -7.69
C LYS A 62 -8.62 -7.24 -8.86
N PRO A 63 -8.14 -8.48 -8.66
CA PRO A 63 -8.30 -9.53 -9.66
C PRO A 63 -9.76 -9.74 -10.00
N VAL A 64 -10.04 -10.00 -11.26
CA VAL A 64 -11.36 -10.38 -11.79
C VAL A 64 -11.20 -11.58 -12.73
N LYS A 65 -12.29 -12.24 -13.06
CA LYS A 65 -12.29 -13.32 -14.05
C LYS A 65 -12.05 -12.73 -15.44
N GLU A 66 -11.59 -13.57 -16.36
CA GLU A 66 -11.44 -13.20 -17.75
C GLU A 66 -12.79 -12.74 -18.32
N GLY A 67 -12.78 -11.60 -19.03
CA GLY A 67 -13.99 -10.95 -19.54
C GLY A 67 -14.73 -10.03 -18.56
N GLU A 68 -14.37 -9.98 -17.30
CA GLU A 68 -14.95 -9.04 -16.35
C GLU A 68 -14.16 -7.73 -16.28
N GLU A 69 -14.84 -6.61 -16.47
CA GLU A 69 -14.25 -5.27 -16.37
C GLU A 69 -14.22 -4.74 -14.92
N TYR A 70 -15.21 -5.10 -14.11
CA TYR A 70 -15.36 -4.62 -12.73
C TYR A 70 -15.64 -5.77 -11.76
N CYS A 71 -15.03 -5.73 -10.58
CA CYS A 71 -15.34 -6.65 -9.50
C CYS A 71 -16.73 -6.38 -8.91
N ALA A 72 -17.29 -7.35 -8.17
CA ALA A 72 -18.63 -7.24 -7.58
C ALA A 72 -18.78 -5.99 -6.70
N ASP A 73 -17.76 -5.66 -5.89
CA ASP A 73 -17.79 -4.47 -5.02
C ASP A 73 -17.91 -3.17 -5.83
N CYS A 74 -17.15 -3.03 -6.93
CA CYS A 74 -17.18 -1.84 -7.76
C CYS A 74 -18.43 -1.73 -8.64
N ARG A 75 -19.05 -2.87 -8.98
CA ARG A 75 -20.35 -2.88 -9.66
C ARG A 75 -21.47 -2.37 -8.74
N SER A 76 -21.46 -2.80 -7.48
CA SER A 76 -22.49 -2.42 -6.51
C SER A 76 -22.25 -1.03 -5.90
N HIS A 77 -21.00 -0.68 -5.63
CA HIS A 77 -20.61 0.58 -4.98
C HIS A 77 -19.31 1.12 -5.57
N PRO A 78 -19.38 1.85 -6.68
CA PRO A 78 -18.21 2.52 -7.22
C PRO A 78 -17.70 3.57 -6.22
N GLY A 79 -16.44 3.45 -5.81
CA GLY A 79 -15.83 4.39 -4.88
C GLY A 79 -15.55 5.77 -5.52
N ALA A 80 -15.31 6.79 -4.69
CA ALA A 80 -15.02 8.16 -5.13
C ALA A 80 -13.63 8.33 -5.77
N PHE A 81 -12.74 7.33 -5.68
CA PHE A 81 -11.43 7.36 -6.32
C PHE A 81 -11.52 7.11 -7.83
N THR A 82 -10.50 7.57 -8.57
CA THR A 82 -10.46 7.43 -10.04
C THR A 82 -10.00 6.04 -10.47
N ALA A 83 -8.94 5.52 -9.86
CA ALA A 83 -8.44 4.16 -10.08
C ALA A 83 -7.54 3.71 -8.94
N GLY A 84 -7.35 2.39 -8.83
CA GLY A 84 -6.50 1.81 -7.81
C GLY A 84 -5.73 0.58 -8.27
N LYS A 85 -4.72 0.20 -7.48
CA LYS A 85 -3.93 -1.02 -7.70
C LYS A 85 -3.41 -1.59 -6.39
N GLY A 86 -3.64 -2.89 -6.17
CA GLY A 86 -2.91 -3.72 -5.21
C GLY A 86 -1.78 -4.49 -5.90
N ILE A 87 -0.66 -4.69 -5.20
CA ILE A 87 0.49 -5.41 -5.78
C ILE A 87 0.35 -6.92 -5.60
N PHE A 88 0.12 -7.37 -4.37
CA PHE A 88 0.01 -8.78 -4.01
C PHE A 88 -1.39 -9.14 -3.53
N LEU A 89 -1.75 -10.41 -3.58
CA LEU A 89 -2.92 -10.92 -2.88
C LEU A 89 -2.67 -10.87 -1.37
N TYR A 90 -3.71 -10.53 -0.60
CA TYR A 90 -3.66 -10.55 0.86
C TYR A 90 -3.96 -11.97 1.35
N ASP A 91 -3.07 -12.90 0.99
CA ASP A 91 -3.08 -14.30 1.43
C ASP A 91 -2.49 -14.47 2.83
N ASP A 92 -2.46 -15.69 3.36
CA ASP A 92 -1.99 -15.96 4.72
C ASP A 92 -0.51 -15.63 4.90
N ARG A 93 0.31 -15.80 3.86
CA ARG A 93 1.74 -15.47 3.88
C ARG A 93 1.95 -13.96 3.98
N MET A 94 1.27 -13.19 3.13
CA MET A 94 1.34 -11.72 3.19
C MET A 94 0.73 -11.18 4.47
N LYS A 95 -0.36 -11.81 4.96
CA LYS A 95 -0.99 -11.46 6.24
C LYS A 95 -0.02 -11.65 7.41
N ALA A 96 0.66 -12.81 7.50
CA ALA A 96 1.67 -13.06 8.53
C ALA A 96 2.82 -12.05 8.47
N SER A 97 3.31 -11.74 7.27
CA SER A 97 4.37 -10.76 7.04
C SER A 97 3.94 -9.34 7.47
N MET A 98 2.73 -8.93 7.09
CA MET A 98 2.17 -7.63 7.48
C MET A 98 1.91 -7.52 8.98
N MET A 99 1.52 -8.61 9.65
CA MET A 99 1.36 -8.63 11.11
C MET A 99 2.69 -8.40 11.81
N LYS A 100 3.78 -9.04 11.36
CA LYS A 100 5.12 -8.81 11.91
C LYS A 100 5.60 -7.37 11.66
N TYR A 101 5.37 -6.83 10.46
CA TYR A 101 5.67 -5.44 10.14
C TYR A 101 4.93 -4.46 11.06
N LYS A 102 3.64 -4.74 11.33
CA LYS A 102 2.78 -3.85 12.13
C LYS A 102 3.00 -3.95 13.64
N TYR A 103 3.30 -5.15 14.17
CA TYR A 103 3.16 -5.40 15.60
C TYR A 103 4.34 -6.10 16.27
N SER A 104 5.31 -6.63 15.48
CA SER A 104 6.43 -7.40 16.04
C SER A 104 7.79 -6.71 15.86
N GLY A 105 7.81 -5.40 15.66
CA GLY A 105 9.05 -4.62 15.56
C GLY A 105 9.82 -4.79 14.25
N CYS A 106 9.33 -5.61 13.30
CA CYS A 106 10.03 -5.88 12.02
C CYS A 106 9.84 -4.72 11.02
N ARG A 107 10.13 -3.49 11.45
CA ARG A 107 9.96 -2.29 10.61
C ARG A 107 10.82 -2.32 9.34
N GLU A 108 11.95 -3.02 9.37
CA GLU A 108 12.83 -3.22 8.20
C GLU A 108 12.15 -3.92 7.02
N TYR A 109 11.07 -4.69 7.24
CA TYR A 109 10.25 -5.28 6.17
C TYR A 109 9.66 -4.24 5.24
N GLY A 110 9.45 -3.02 5.73
CA GLY A 110 8.99 -1.88 4.93
C GLY A 110 9.90 -1.56 3.75
N ARG A 111 11.20 -1.89 3.82
CA ARG A 111 12.13 -1.71 2.69
C ARG A 111 11.76 -2.60 1.50
N PHE A 112 11.46 -3.88 1.77
CA PHE A 112 10.97 -4.80 0.74
C PHE A 112 9.62 -4.36 0.19
N PHE A 113 8.68 -4.06 1.08
CA PHE A 113 7.32 -3.67 0.70
C PHE A 113 7.31 -2.38 -0.15
N GLY A 114 8.01 -1.35 0.28
CA GLY A 114 8.13 -0.11 -0.48
C GLY A 114 8.80 -0.32 -1.84
N ARG A 115 9.85 -1.16 -1.89
CA ARG A 115 10.51 -1.50 -3.16
C ARG A 115 9.58 -2.26 -4.10
N ALA A 116 8.81 -3.23 -3.59
CA ALA A 116 7.82 -3.95 -4.38
C ALA A 116 6.76 -3.01 -4.97
N MET A 117 6.27 -2.05 -4.17
CA MET A 117 5.34 -1.03 -4.66
C MET A 117 5.96 -0.17 -5.78
N CYS A 118 7.22 0.20 -5.66
CA CYS A 118 7.94 0.94 -6.71
C CYS A 118 8.07 0.11 -8.00
N VAL A 119 8.45 -1.17 -7.89
CA VAL A 119 8.68 -2.04 -9.05
C VAL A 119 7.39 -2.35 -9.78
N TYR A 120 6.39 -2.88 -9.07
CA TYR A 120 5.15 -3.37 -9.66
C TYR A 120 4.08 -2.28 -9.81
N GLY A 121 4.24 -1.14 -9.12
CA GLY A 121 3.36 0.02 -9.21
C GLY A 121 3.78 1.06 -10.24
N ALA A 122 5.04 1.03 -10.71
CA ALA A 122 5.63 2.09 -11.52
C ALA A 122 4.83 2.45 -12.78
N ASP A 123 4.35 1.45 -13.54
CA ASP A 123 3.61 1.70 -14.78
C ASP A 123 2.28 2.39 -14.51
N SER A 124 1.59 1.99 -13.44
CA SER A 124 0.35 2.63 -13.03
C SER A 124 0.59 4.07 -12.58
N ILE A 125 1.63 4.31 -11.77
CA ILE A 125 1.98 5.67 -11.31
C ILE A 125 2.32 6.56 -12.50
N ARG A 126 3.13 6.07 -13.46
CA ARG A 126 3.46 6.83 -14.69
C ARG A 126 2.22 7.14 -15.53
N LYS A 127 1.29 6.19 -15.66
CA LYS A 127 0.00 6.39 -16.36
C LYS A 127 -0.89 7.41 -15.63
N TRP A 128 -0.95 7.33 -14.32
CA TRP A 128 -1.79 8.20 -13.49
C TRP A 128 -1.24 9.63 -13.35
N LYS A 129 0.07 9.82 -13.51
CA LYS A 129 0.75 11.12 -13.40
C LYS A 129 0.30 11.91 -12.17
N PRO A 130 0.45 11.38 -10.95
CA PRO A 130 0.05 12.10 -9.75
C PRO A 130 0.97 13.29 -9.49
N ASP A 131 0.41 14.36 -8.93
CA ASP A 131 1.14 15.56 -8.51
C ASP A 131 1.64 15.45 -7.06
N LEU A 132 1.02 14.59 -6.26
CA LEU A 132 1.27 14.50 -4.83
C LEU A 132 1.01 13.08 -4.32
N VAL A 133 1.91 12.58 -3.48
CA VAL A 133 1.74 11.33 -2.74
C VAL A 133 1.26 11.64 -1.32
N VAL A 134 0.28 10.89 -0.84
CA VAL A 134 -0.32 11.07 0.48
C VAL A 134 -0.50 9.69 1.14
N PRO A 135 0.03 9.46 2.35
CA PRO A 135 -0.23 8.22 3.07
C PRO A 135 -1.62 8.23 3.72
N VAL A 136 -2.24 7.07 3.84
CA VAL A 136 -3.40 6.90 4.73
C VAL A 136 -2.96 7.19 6.17
N PRO A 137 -3.63 8.13 6.86
CA PRO A 137 -3.26 8.49 8.22
C PRO A 137 -3.77 7.46 9.23
N MET A 138 -3.10 7.40 10.37
CA MET A 138 -3.57 6.66 11.54
C MET A 138 -3.87 7.63 12.69
N THR A 139 -4.63 7.16 13.69
CA THR A 139 -4.87 7.95 14.90
C THR A 139 -3.58 8.10 15.72
N GLN A 140 -3.47 9.18 16.48
CA GLN A 140 -2.32 9.43 17.36
C GLN A 140 -2.13 8.30 18.39
N ALA A 141 -3.22 7.72 18.90
CA ALA A 141 -3.15 6.57 19.81
C ALA A 141 -2.47 5.35 19.16
N LYS A 142 -2.88 5.00 17.94
CA LYS A 142 -2.24 3.91 17.17
C LYS A 142 -0.80 4.24 16.80
N LEU A 143 -0.48 5.49 16.48
CA LEU A 143 0.88 5.93 16.18
C LEU A 143 1.80 5.78 17.41
N ARG A 144 1.33 6.17 18.60
CA ARG A 144 2.08 5.97 19.86
C ARG A 144 2.29 4.50 20.17
N GLN A 145 1.25 3.68 20.03
CA GLN A 145 1.33 2.23 20.27
C GLN A 145 2.30 1.51 19.32
N ARG A 146 2.30 1.91 18.04
CA ARG A 146 3.05 1.22 16.97
C ARG A 146 4.42 1.83 16.69
N GLY A 147 4.61 3.11 17.06
CA GLY A 147 5.84 3.87 16.88
C GLY A 147 6.04 4.45 15.47
N PHE A 148 5.26 4.03 14.47
CA PHE A 148 5.36 4.53 13.10
C PHE A 148 4.05 4.33 12.31
N ASN A 149 3.90 5.08 11.21
CA ASN A 149 2.82 4.88 10.24
C ASN A 149 3.33 4.06 9.06
N GLN A 150 2.81 2.83 8.87
CA GLN A 150 3.19 1.94 7.77
C GLN A 150 2.98 2.58 6.41
N ALA A 151 1.80 3.14 6.20
CA ALA A 151 1.48 3.84 4.96
C ALA A 151 2.43 5.03 4.72
N GLY A 152 2.87 5.71 5.79
CA GLY A 152 3.85 6.79 5.74
C GLY A 152 5.22 6.32 5.26
N ASP A 153 5.75 5.22 5.81
CA ASP A 153 7.03 4.65 5.40
C ASP A 153 6.99 4.17 3.93
N LEU A 154 5.90 3.52 3.52
CA LEU A 154 5.67 3.09 2.14
C LEU A 154 5.55 4.28 1.18
N ALA A 155 4.77 5.30 1.55
CA ALA A 155 4.58 6.53 0.77
C ALA A 155 5.90 7.27 0.56
N LYS A 156 6.74 7.38 1.60
CA LYS A 156 8.07 7.98 1.50
C LYS A 156 8.94 7.25 0.49
N THR A 157 8.94 5.91 0.53
CA THR A 157 9.72 5.10 -0.42
C THR A 157 9.25 5.31 -1.86
N VAL A 158 7.92 5.30 -2.08
CA VAL A 158 7.32 5.52 -3.41
C VAL A 158 7.60 6.95 -3.91
N ALA A 159 7.40 7.97 -3.06
CA ALA A 159 7.61 9.37 -3.41
C ALA A 159 9.06 9.63 -3.84
N VAL A 160 10.05 9.15 -3.08
CA VAL A 160 11.46 9.28 -3.42
C VAL A 160 11.80 8.57 -4.73
N ALA A 161 11.35 7.33 -4.90
CA ALA A 161 11.65 6.54 -6.10
C ALA A 161 11.01 7.11 -7.37
N MET A 162 9.83 7.70 -7.27
CA MET A 162 9.08 8.29 -8.38
C MET A 162 9.35 9.80 -8.55
N LYS A 163 10.19 10.40 -7.68
CA LYS A 163 10.48 11.85 -7.64
C LYS A 163 9.20 12.70 -7.53
N LEU A 164 8.28 12.29 -6.67
CA LEU A 164 7.02 12.96 -6.42
C LEU A 164 7.04 13.67 -5.07
N PRO A 165 6.39 14.82 -4.93
CA PRO A 165 6.16 15.44 -3.63
C PRO A 165 5.39 14.51 -2.70
N LEU A 166 5.70 14.56 -1.39
CA LEU A 166 5.02 13.82 -0.34
C LEU A 166 4.43 14.78 0.67
N ASP A 167 3.15 14.61 1.01
CA ASP A 167 2.51 15.33 2.12
C ASP A 167 1.87 14.35 3.10
N THR A 168 2.47 14.22 4.27
CA THR A 168 1.99 13.35 5.34
C THR A 168 0.95 14.02 6.25
N GLY A 169 0.72 15.32 6.09
CA GLY A 169 -0.19 16.13 6.89
C GLY A 169 -1.49 16.52 6.19
N LEU A 170 -1.59 16.30 4.86
CA LEU A 170 -2.76 16.68 4.07
C LEU A 170 -4.05 16.00 4.54
N VAL A 171 -3.99 14.71 4.82
CA VAL A 171 -5.13 13.93 5.34
C VAL A 171 -4.88 13.64 6.82
N ARG A 172 -5.85 13.96 7.67
CA ARG A 172 -5.83 13.64 9.10
C ARG A 172 -6.96 12.69 9.46
N LYS A 173 -6.69 11.74 10.33
CA LYS A 173 -7.72 10.91 10.93
C LYS A 173 -8.18 11.54 12.24
N ILE A 174 -9.39 12.10 12.25
CA ILE A 174 -9.93 12.90 13.37
C ILE A 174 -10.79 12.08 14.31
N ARG A 175 -11.29 10.91 13.87
CA ARG A 175 -12.15 10.06 14.71
C ARG A 175 -11.55 8.68 14.90
N HIS A 176 -11.63 8.19 16.14
CA HIS A 176 -11.32 6.80 16.43
C HIS A 176 -12.40 5.91 15.79
N THR A 177 -11.97 4.97 14.98
CA THR A 177 -12.87 3.97 14.40
C THR A 177 -12.47 2.62 14.97
N ASP A 178 -13.40 1.95 15.64
CA ASP A 178 -13.14 0.64 16.20
C ASP A 178 -12.84 -0.36 15.08
N ALA A 179 -11.74 -1.09 15.26
CA ALA A 179 -11.40 -2.20 14.40
C ALA A 179 -12.22 -3.44 14.84
N GLN A 180 -13.54 -3.39 14.70
CA GLN A 180 -14.36 -4.60 14.92
C GLN A 180 -14.06 -5.57 13.78
N LYS A 181 -13.54 -6.73 14.15
CA LYS A 181 -13.08 -7.78 13.22
C LYS A 181 -14.19 -8.36 12.34
N GLU A 182 -15.45 -8.17 12.68
CA GLU A 182 -16.62 -8.83 12.10
C GLU A 182 -17.60 -7.91 11.36
N GLN A 183 -17.23 -6.68 11.06
CA GLN A 183 -18.13 -5.81 10.29
C GLN A 183 -18.10 -6.15 8.80
N ASP A 184 -19.29 -6.27 8.22
CA ASP A 184 -19.50 -6.33 6.78
C ASP A 184 -19.01 -5.05 6.07
N ALA A 185 -18.99 -5.03 4.74
CA ALA A 185 -18.55 -3.88 3.97
C ALA A 185 -19.39 -2.61 4.23
N ALA A 186 -20.69 -2.77 4.49
CA ALA A 186 -21.60 -1.66 4.79
C ALA A 186 -21.34 -1.08 6.19
N GLY A 187 -21.10 -1.93 7.18
CA GLY A 187 -20.73 -1.51 8.54
C GLY A 187 -19.39 -0.75 8.55
N ARG A 188 -18.40 -1.23 7.81
CA ARG A 188 -17.10 -0.54 7.67
C ARG A 188 -17.24 0.84 7.01
N ARG A 189 -18.10 1.00 6.01
CA ARG A 189 -18.38 2.30 5.39
C ARG A 189 -19.03 3.26 6.40
N ARG A 190 -20.06 2.83 7.12
CA ARG A 190 -20.71 3.66 8.16
C ARG A 190 -19.74 4.09 9.24
N ASN A 191 -18.88 3.18 9.70
CA ASN A 191 -17.90 3.45 10.75
C ASN A 191 -16.82 4.47 10.32
N LEU A 192 -16.46 4.52 9.04
CA LEU A 192 -15.44 5.45 8.52
C LEU A 192 -15.98 6.80 8.07
N LYS A 193 -17.29 6.95 7.91
CA LYS A 193 -17.92 8.22 7.47
C LYS A 193 -17.54 9.37 8.41
N GLY A 194 -16.93 10.44 7.86
CA GLY A 194 -16.44 11.58 8.62
C GLY A 194 -15.24 11.30 9.53
N ALA A 195 -14.49 10.22 9.27
CA ALA A 195 -13.31 9.89 10.06
C ALA A 195 -12.04 10.63 9.60
N PHE A 196 -12.08 11.27 8.44
CA PHE A 196 -10.93 11.96 7.85
C PHE A 196 -11.25 13.42 7.55
N GLU A 197 -10.23 14.26 7.68
CA GLU A 197 -10.23 15.68 7.38
C GLU A 197 -9.10 16.01 6.40
N ILE A 198 -9.36 16.93 5.47
CA ILE A 198 -8.34 17.48 4.58
C ILE A 198 -7.94 18.86 5.11
N THR A 199 -6.65 19.03 5.38
CA THR A 199 -6.13 20.21 6.09
C THR A 199 -6.07 21.48 5.27
N ARG A 200 -6.14 21.37 3.92
CA ARG A 200 -6.14 22.51 3.00
C ARG A 200 -6.76 22.17 1.65
N ARG A 201 -7.16 23.15 0.88
CA ARG A 201 -7.63 22.97 -0.50
C ARG A 201 -6.50 22.51 -1.41
N ILE A 202 -6.86 21.74 -2.44
CA ILE A 202 -5.92 21.07 -3.36
C ILE A 202 -6.41 21.11 -4.81
N GLU A 203 -6.81 22.29 -5.25
CA GLU A 203 -7.47 22.53 -6.55
C GLU A 203 -6.77 21.84 -7.73
N GLY A 204 -7.51 21.02 -8.46
CA GLY A 204 -7.10 20.34 -9.69
C GLY A 204 -6.04 19.23 -9.53
N LYS A 205 -5.43 19.07 -8.33
CA LYS A 205 -4.32 18.13 -8.12
C LYS A 205 -4.76 16.67 -8.29
N ARG A 206 -3.85 15.88 -8.85
CA ARG A 206 -3.94 14.41 -9.00
C ARG A 206 -3.23 13.76 -7.81
N ILE A 207 -3.98 13.15 -6.91
CA ILE A 207 -3.45 12.65 -5.63
C ILE A 207 -3.26 11.13 -5.71
N LEU A 208 -2.09 10.64 -5.28
CA LEU A 208 -1.81 9.22 -5.08
C LEU A 208 -1.85 8.89 -3.59
N VAL A 209 -2.86 8.16 -3.16
CA VAL A 209 -3.01 7.67 -1.79
C VAL A 209 -2.29 6.34 -1.64
N ILE A 210 -1.46 6.20 -0.61
CA ILE A 210 -0.70 4.98 -0.31
C ILE A 210 -1.24 4.33 0.96
N ASP A 211 -1.48 3.02 0.91
CA ASP A 211 -1.79 2.19 2.09
C ASP A 211 -1.13 0.81 1.97
N ASP A 212 -1.24 0.04 3.04
CA ASP A 212 -0.70 -1.33 3.07
C ASP A 212 -1.68 -2.36 2.50
N VAL A 213 -2.97 -2.28 2.82
CA VAL A 213 -3.97 -3.29 2.39
C VAL A 213 -5.27 -2.63 1.94
N TYR A 214 -5.72 -3.00 0.75
CA TYR A 214 -7.05 -2.71 0.23
C TYR A 214 -7.96 -3.94 0.41
N THR A 215 -9.02 -3.82 1.18
CA THR A 215 -10.01 -4.89 1.40
C THR A 215 -11.36 -4.54 0.78
N THR A 216 -12.24 -3.89 1.53
CA THR A 216 -13.58 -3.44 1.07
C THR A 216 -13.54 -2.10 0.35
N GLY A 217 -12.42 -1.41 0.36
CA GLY A 217 -12.28 -0.07 -0.22
C GLY A 217 -12.81 1.07 0.62
N SER A 218 -13.48 0.81 1.75
CA SER A 218 -14.14 1.84 2.56
C SER A 218 -13.21 2.98 3.00
N THR A 219 -11.94 2.67 3.35
CA THR A 219 -10.94 3.69 3.72
C THR A 219 -10.58 4.58 2.52
N MET A 220 -10.33 3.95 1.37
CA MET A 220 -9.96 4.67 0.15
C MET A 220 -11.11 5.51 -0.37
N ASP A 221 -12.33 4.99 -0.29
CA ASP A 221 -13.54 5.69 -0.71
C ASP A 221 -13.78 6.95 0.13
N GLU A 222 -13.72 6.84 1.46
CA GLU A 222 -13.90 7.99 2.35
C GLU A 222 -12.83 9.05 2.16
N ILE A 223 -11.55 8.66 2.09
CA ILE A 223 -10.45 9.59 1.82
C ILE A 223 -10.60 10.24 0.45
N ALA A 224 -10.93 9.47 -0.59
CA ALA A 224 -11.12 10.01 -1.93
C ALA A 224 -12.30 10.99 -1.98
N GLY A 225 -13.40 10.68 -1.31
CA GLY A 225 -14.54 11.59 -1.18
C GLY A 225 -14.17 12.91 -0.51
N CYS A 226 -13.39 12.88 0.58
CA CYS A 226 -12.89 14.07 1.25
C CYS A 226 -11.93 14.88 0.35
N LEU A 227 -10.99 14.22 -0.34
CA LEU A 227 -10.07 14.85 -1.28
C LEU A 227 -10.80 15.52 -2.45
N LYS A 228 -11.80 14.84 -3.03
CA LYS A 228 -12.63 15.39 -4.10
C LYS A 228 -13.41 16.64 -3.65
N LYS A 229 -14.01 16.61 -2.47
CA LYS A 229 -14.69 17.79 -1.86
C LYS A 229 -13.73 18.96 -1.61
N SER A 230 -12.43 18.68 -1.40
CA SER A 230 -11.38 19.69 -1.22
C SER A 230 -10.74 20.15 -2.52
N GLY A 231 -11.29 19.78 -3.69
CA GLY A 231 -10.89 20.26 -5.01
C GLY A 231 -9.94 19.32 -5.79
N ALA A 232 -9.66 18.09 -5.33
CA ALA A 232 -8.82 17.17 -6.08
C ALA A 232 -9.39 16.86 -7.47
N GLY A 233 -8.59 17.00 -8.51
CA GLY A 233 -8.95 16.67 -9.89
C GLY A 233 -9.11 15.15 -10.10
N ALA A 234 -8.16 14.36 -9.57
CA ALA A 234 -8.23 12.90 -9.59
C ALA A 234 -7.62 12.31 -8.31
N VAL A 235 -8.14 11.16 -7.87
CA VAL A 235 -7.61 10.43 -6.72
C VAL A 235 -7.31 9.00 -7.15
N PHE A 236 -6.08 8.59 -6.97
CA PHE A 236 -5.60 7.22 -7.23
C PHE A 236 -5.13 6.60 -5.93
N PHE A 237 -5.10 5.28 -5.87
CA PHE A 237 -4.45 4.61 -4.76
C PHE A 237 -3.53 3.47 -5.20
N LEU A 238 -2.49 3.24 -4.41
CA LEU A 238 -1.61 2.09 -4.52
C LEU A 238 -1.47 1.44 -3.16
N THR A 239 -1.71 0.13 -3.10
CA THR A 239 -1.57 -0.66 -1.88
C THR A 239 -0.61 -1.82 -2.08
N LEU A 240 0.06 -2.25 -1.01
CA LEU A 240 0.92 -3.43 -1.09
C LEU A 240 0.09 -4.68 -1.36
N CYS A 241 -1.04 -4.83 -0.67
CA CYS A 241 -1.91 -5.98 -0.81
C CYS A 241 -3.33 -5.60 -1.19
N SER A 242 -3.99 -6.52 -1.89
CA SER A 242 -5.42 -6.48 -2.18
C SER A 242 -6.09 -7.75 -1.66
N GLY A 243 -7.18 -7.59 -0.91
CA GLY A 243 -7.99 -8.72 -0.46
C GLY A 243 -8.74 -9.37 -1.62
N ILE A 244 -8.93 -10.69 -1.51
CA ILE A 244 -9.85 -11.47 -2.34
C ILE A 244 -11.17 -11.52 -1.56
N HIS A 245 -12.27 -11.26 -2.22
CA HIS A 245 -13.62 -11.56 -1.75
C HIS A 245 -14.33 -12.41 -2.77
#